data_03cb897c22944de2ffe27c9bdc83e27f
#
_entry.id   03cb897c22944de2ffe27c9bdc83e27f
#
_cell.length_a   1.000
_cell.length_b   1.000
_cell.length_c   1.000
_cell.angle_alpha   90.00
_cell.angle_beta   90.00
_cell.angle_gamma   90.00
#
_symmetry.space_group_name_H-M   'P 1'
#
loop_
_entity.id
_entity.type
_entity.pdbx_description
1 polymer ?
#
loop_
_entity_poly.entity_id
_entity_poly.type
_entity_poly.pdbx_seq_one_letter_code
_entity_poly.pdbx_strand_id
1 'polypeptide(L)'
;MPQADHHDRSVFRAIADPTRRAILDRLRLGPAPVNELASAFSQSRPAISKHLRVLRELRVVSEQKIGRERLYRLEPAELKDVADWIMPYRDFWQASLGNLKSYLESE
;
A
#
# COMPACT_ATOMS: atom_id res chain seq x y z
N MET A 1 -18.52 -16.05 -14.41
CA MET A 1 -17.91 -14.76 -14.14
C MET A 1 -16.43 -14.82 -14.36
N PRO A 2 -15.96 -14.07 -15.26
CA PRO A 2 -14.51 -14.09 -15.56
C PRO A 2 -13.71 -13.22 -14.63
N GLN A 3 -14.13 -13.13 -13.38
CA GLN A 3 -13.56 -12.14 -12.49
C GLN A 3 -12.25 -12.55 -11.86
N ALA A 4 -11.96 -13.85 -11.89
CA ALA A 4 -10.73 -14.33 -11.27
C ALA A 4 -9.48 -13.70 -11.91
N ASP A 5 -9.50 -13.54 -13.22
CA ASP A 5 -8.35 -12.97 -13.93
C ASP A 5 -8.12 -11.52 -13.57
N HIS A 6 -9.18 -10.80 -13.22
CA HIS A 6 -9.07 -9.40 -12.86
C HIS A 6 -8.47 -9.20 -11.48
N HIS A 7 -8.65 -10.18 -10.59
CA HIS A 7 -8.10 -10.08 -9.24
C HIS A 7 -6.58 -9.99 -9.25
N ASP A 8 -5.92 -10.72 -10.15
CA ASP A 8 -4.48 -10.73 -10.22
C ASP A 8 -3.88 -9.40 -10.64
N ARG A 9 -4.69 -8.56 -11.29
CA ARG A 9 -4.28 -7.23 -11.74
C ARG A 9 -4.92 -6.13 -10.94
N SER A 10 -5.64 -6.47 -9.90
CA SER A 10 -6.32 -5.49 -9.07
C SER A 10 -5.34 -4.80 -8.14
N VAL A 11 -5.57 -3.51 -7.92
CA VAL A 11 -4.78 -2.74 -6.95
C VAL A 11 -4.95 -3.29 -5.54
N PHE A 12 -6.04 -4.03 -5.27
CA PHE A 12 -6.21 -4.67 -3.96
C PHE A 12 -5.11 -5.68 -3.68
N ARG A 13 -4.52 -6.25 -4.72
CA ARG A 13 -3.38 -7.13 -4.55
C ARG A 13 -2.19 -6.41 -3.94
N ALA A 14 -2.04 -5.11 -4.25
CA ALA A 14 -0.94 -4.32 -3.69
C ALA A 14 -1.01 -4.27 -2.17
N ILE A 15 -2.22 -4.20 -1.61
CA ILE A 15 -2.38 -4.06 -0.16
C ILE A 15 -2.71 -5.37 0.54
N ALA A 16 -2.73 -6.48 -0.19
CA ALA A 16 -3.06 -7.78 0.39
C ALA A 16 -1.93 -8.37 1.22
N ASP A 17 -0.72 -7.87 1.05
CA ASP A 17 0.46 -8.40 1.73
C ASP A 17 0.99 -7.38 2.74
N PRO A 18 1.30 -7.79 3.98
CA PRO A 18 1.76 -6.83 4.98
C PRO A 18 3.08 -6.15 4.62
N THR A 19 4.00 -6.86 3.96
CA THR A 19 5.26 -6.25 3.56
C THR A 19 5.03 -5.19 2.48
N ARG A 20 4.14 -5.48 1.53
CA ARG A 20 3.82 -4.47 0.52
C ARG A 20 3.16 -3.24 1.13
N ARG A 21 2.27 -3.42 2.11
CA ARG A 21 1.69 -2.27 2.82
C ARG A 21 2.77 -1.45 3.52
N ALA A 22 3.73 -2.12 4.15
CA ALA A 22 4.82 -1.42 4.84
C ALA A 22 5.71 -0.66 3.86
N ILE A 23 5.95 -1.22 2.68
CA ILE A 23 6.71 -0.53 1.64
C ILE A 23 5.95 0.75 1.21
N LEU A 24 4.66 0.63 0.97
CA LEU A 24 3.85 1.78 0.59
C LEU A 24 3.85 2.84 1.69
N ASP A 25 3.77 2.42 2.95
CA ASP A 25 3.83 3.35 4.08
C ASP A 25 5.15 4.11 4.10
N ARG A 26 6.25 3.42 3.83
CA ARG A 26 7.55 4.08 3.75
C ARG A 26 7.60 5.08 2.59
N LEU A 27 7.09 4.70 1.43
CA LEU A 27 7.12 5.57 0.25
C LEU A 27 6.16 6.74 0.36
N ARG A 28 5.17 6.64 1.23
CA ARG A 28 4.28 7.76 1.53
C ARG A 28 5.05 8.94 2.12
N LEU A 29 6.15 8.66 2.78
CA LEU A 29 6.99 9.68 3.40
C LEU A 29 7.96 10.33 2.42
N GLY A 30 8.13 9.75 1.24
CA GLY A 30 8.99 10.26 0.20
C GLY A 30 9.64 9.16 -0.58
N PRO A 31 10.21 9.47 -1.75
CA PRO A 31 10.89 8.46 -2.56
C PRO A 31 12.06 7.83 -1.83
N ALA A 32 12.38 6.59 -2.20
CA ALA A 32 13.47 5.86 -1.57
C ALA A 32 14.15 4.95 -2.59
N PRO A 33 15.49 4.81 -2.51
CA PRO A 33 16.20 3.85 -3.35
C PRO A 33 15.95 2.41 -2.89
N VAL A 34 16.10 1.48 -3.82
CA VAL A 34 15.85 0.07 -3.52
C VAL A 34 16.72 -0.44 -2.37
N ASN A 35 17.95 0.05 -2.26
CA ASN A 35 18.84 -0.40 -1.19
C ASN A 35 18.32 0.01 0.18
N GLU A 36 17.76 1.20 0.29
CA GLU A 36 17.17 1.65 1.54
C GLU A 36 15.94 0.81 1.89
N LEU A 37 15.09 0.54 0.91
CA LEU A 37 13.91 -0.29 1.13
C LEU A 37 14.31 -1.70 1.53
N ALA A 38 15.32 -2.27 0.88
CA ALA A 38 15.77 -3.61 1.19
C ALA A 38 16.34 -3.71 2.61
N SER A 39 17.04 -2.66 3.07
CA SER A 39 17.63 -2.70 4.41
C SER A 39 16.63 -2.40 5.52
N ALA A 40 15.49 -1.80 5.18
CA ALA A 40 14.48 -1.43 6.16
C ALA A 40 13.63 -2.60 6.64
N PHE A 41 13.67 -3.72 5.92
CA PHE A 41 12.83 -4.86 6.23
C PHE A 41 13.67 -6.09 6.51
N SER A 42 13.12 -7.02 7.28
CA SER A 42 13.84 -8.25 7.66
C SER A 42 13.89 -9.28 6.55
N GLN A 43 13.25 -9.02 5.43
CA GLN A 43 13.26 -9.94 4.30
C GLN A 43 14.49 -9.74 3.43
N SER A 44 14.81 -10.77 2.63
CA SER A 44 15.95 -10.70 1.74
C SER A 44 15.71 -9.66 0.64
N ARG A 45 16.80 -9.18 0.05
CA ARG A 45 16.72 -8.23 -1.06
C ARG A 45 15.92 -8.79 -2.24
N PRO A 46 16.12 -10.06 -2.66
CA PRO A 46 15.28 -10.62 -3.73
C PRO A 46 13.79 -10.61 -3.38
N ALA A 47 13.43 -10.87 -2.12
CA ALA A 47 12.02 -10.83 -1.71
C ALA A 47 11.46 -9.42 -1.81
N ILE A 48 12.21 -8.43 -1.34
CA ILE A 48 11.78 -7.03 -1.45
C ILE A 48 11.67 -6.62 -2.93
N SER A 49 12.62 -7.01 -3.75
CA SER A 49 12.56 -6.70 -5.19
C SER A 49 11.32 -7.31 -5.86
N LYS A 50 10.93 -8.50 -5.42
CA LYS A 50 9.72 -9.15 -5.94
C LYS A 50 8.47 -8.35 -5.54
N HIS A 51 8.40 -7.89 -4.30
CA HIS A 51 7.29 -7.06 -3.86
C HIS A 51 7.23 -5.76 -4.65
N LEU A 52 8.38 -5.13 -4.89
CA LEU A 52 8.44 -3.91 -5.66
C LEU A 52 8.00 -4.11 -7.09
N ARG A 53 8.32 -5.27 -7.67
CA ARG A 53 7.87 -5.58 -9.03
C ARG A 53 6.34 -5.66 -9.09
N VAL A 54 5.73 -6.34 -8.12
CA VAL A 54 4.27 -6.42 -8.06
C VAL A 54 3.66 -5.04 -7.93
N LEU A 55 4.19 -4.22 -7.04
CA LEU A 55 3.68 -2.86 -6.84
C LEU A 55 3.81 -2.02 -8.11
N ARG A 56 4.90 -2.19 -8.85
CA ARG A 56 5.12 -1.47 -10.08
C ARG A 56 4.16 -1.93 -11.18
N GLU A 57 3.93 -3.24 -11.27
CA GLU A 57 2.97 -3.78 -12.24
C GLU A 57 1.57 -3.27 -11.98
N LEU A 58 1.23 -3.06 -10.72
CA LEU A 58 -0.07 -2.52 -10.33
C LEU A 58 -0.11 -0.99 -10.37
N ARG A 59 0.99 -0.36 -10.73
CA ARG A 59 1.11 1.09 -10.92
C ARG A 59 0.92 1.90 -9.65
N VAL A 60 1.09 1.28 -8.49
CA VAL A 60 1.04 2.03 -7.23
C VAL A 60 2.40 2.59 -6.84
N VAL A 61 3.45 2.14 -7.51
CA VAL A 61 4.77 2.75 -7.42
C VAL A 61 5.34 2.90 -8.81
N SER A 62 6.24 3.86 -8.97
CA SER A 62 7.03 4.03 -10.18
C SER A 62 8.50 3.93 -9.81
N GLU A 63 9.32 3.68 -10.81
CA GLU A 63 10.75 3.52 -10.66
C GLU A 63 11.43 4.49 -11.59
N GLN A 64 12.44 5.19 -11.08
CA GLN A 64 13.24 6.10 -11.88
C GLN A 64 14.70 5.80 -11.60
N LYS A 65 15.48 5.61 -12.66
CA LYS A 65 16.91 5.42 -12.50
C LYS A 65 17.59 6.78 -12.47
N ILE A 66 18.32 7.06 -11.41
CA ILE A 66 19.08 8.29 -11.24
C ILE A 66 20.51 7.88 -10.94
N GLY A 67 21.40 8.08 -11.93
CA GLY A 67 22.76 7.58 -11.80
C GLY A 67 22.77 6.07 -11.72
N ARG A 68 23.32 5.52 -10.65
CA ARG A 68 23.40 4.08 -10.43
C ARG A 68 22.28 3.57 -9.54
N GLU A 69 21.43 4.47 -9.05
CA GLU A 69 20.37 4.09 -8.14
C GLU A 69 19.05 4.00 -8.85
N ARG A 70 18.19 3.10 -8.34
CA ARG A 70 16.80 3.03 -8.74
C ARG A 70 15.97 3.60 -7.61
N LEU A 71 15.29 4.69 -7.90
CA LEU A 71 14.49 5.39 -6.92
C LEU A 71 13.03 5.02 -7.12
N TYR A 72 12.40 4.55 -6.03
CA TYR A 72 10.98 4.20 -6.05
C TYR A 72 10.16 5.33 -5.46
N ARG A 73 9.01 5.55 -6.05
CA ARG A 73 8.12 6.65 -5.68
C ARG A 73 6.68 6.16 -5.62
N LEU A 74 5.95 6.61 -4.62
CA LEU A 74 4.53 6.26 -4.50
C LEU A 74 3.73 6.96 -5.60
N GLU A 75 2.83 6.20 -6.23
CA GLU A 75 1.86 6.73 -7.19
C GLU A 75 0.47 6.43 -6.63
N PRO A 76 -0.08 7.33 -5.83
CA PRO A 76 -1.29 6.99 -5.07
C PRO A 76 -2.58 6.98 -5.89
N ALA A 77 -2.55 7.44 -7.14
CA ALA A 77 -3.77 7.53 -7.94
C ALA A 77 -4.50 6.19 -8.07
N GLU A 78 -3.75 5.10 -8.23
CA GLU A 78 -4.36 3.76 -8.37
C GLU A 78 -4.98 3.27 -7.07
N LEU A 79 -4.55 3.82 -5.93
CA LEU A 79 -5.12 3.44 -4.64
C LEU A 79 -6.50 4.03 -4.43
N LYS A 80 -6.95 4.91 -5.32
CA LYS A 80 -8.29 5.47 -5.24
C LYS A 80 -9.37 4.38 -5.27
N ASP A 81 -9.14 3.31 -6.02
CA ASP A 81 -10.10 2.20 -6.07
C ASP A 81 -10.29 1.56 -4.70
N VAL A 82 -9.21 1.46 -3.92
CA VAL A 82 -9.31 0.95 -2.56
C VAL A 82 -10.13 1.92 -1.70
N ALA A 83 -9.85 3.20 -1.80
CA ALA A 83 -10.58 4.22 -1.06
C ALA A 83 -12.07 4.17 -1.41
N ASP A 84 -12.39 4.09 -2.69
CA ASP A 84 -13.77 4.06 -3.15
C ASP A 84 -14.50 2.83 -2.61
N TRP A 85 -13.83 1.69 -2.56
CA TRP A 85 -14.45 0.49 -2.02
C TRP A 85 -14.67 0.58 -0.52
N ILE A 86 -13.73 1.16 0.22
CA ILE A 86 -13.76 1.17 1.68
C ILE A 86 -14.65 2.29 2.25
N MET A 87 -14.82 3.37 1.50
CA MET A 87 -15.53 4.55 2.01
C MET A 87 -16.94 4.28 2.55
N PRO A 88 -17.77 3.43 1.91
CA PRO A 88 -19.10 3.15 2.47
C PRO A 88 -19.06 2.55 3.87
N TYR A 89 -17.96 1.89 4.23
CA TYR A 89 -17.82 1.28 5.56
C TYR A 89 -17.35 2.27 6.60
N ARG A 90 -16.88 3.43 6.19
CA ARG A 90 -16.35 4.44 7.08
C ARG A 90 -17.39 4.90 8.10
N ASP A 91 -18.63 5.06 7.66
CA ASP A 91 -19.71 5.51 8.54
C ASP A 91 -19.96 4.54 9.68
N PHE A 92 -19.83 3.24 9.40
CA PHE A 92 -19.95 2.22 10.46
C PHE A 92 -18.86 2.40 11.51
N TRP A 93 -17.64 2.62 11.06
CA TRP A 93 -16.51 2.78 11.99
C TRP A 93 -16.63 4.06 12.80
N GLN A 94 -17.02 5.14 12.16
CA GLN A 94 -17.17 6.42 12.85
C GLN A 94 -18.29 6.37 13.87
N ALA A 95 -19.39 5.72 13.55
CA ALA A 95 -20.47 5.53 14.50
C ALA A 95 -20.02 4.70 15.69
N SER A 96 -19.31 3.60 15.43
CA SER A 96 -18.81 2.74 16.50
C SER A 96 -17.83 3.46 17.40
N LEU A 97 -16.90 4.22 16.79
CA LEU A 97 -15.93 4.99 17.58
C LEU A 97 -16.61 6.10 18.35
N GLY A 98 -17.61 6.74 17.75
CA GLY A 98 -18.40 7.76 18.45
C GLY A 98 -19.12 7.20 19.63
N ASN A 99 -19.73 6.01 19.47
CA ASN A 99 -20.41 5.34 20.57
C ASN A 99 -19.44 5.00 21.69
N LEU A 100 -18.27 4.49 21.34
CA LEU A 100 -17.25 4.15 22.33
C LEU A 100 -16.80 5.40 23.07
N LYS A 101 -16.54 6.46 22.34
CA LYS A 101 -16.12 7.73 22.92
C LYS A 101 -17.18 8.24 23.89
N SER A 102 -18.44 8.23 23.49
CA SER A 102 -19.52 8.68 24.34
C SER A 102 -19.62 7.84 25.62
N TYR A 103 -19.45 6.53 25.48
CA TYR A 103 -19.45 5.65 26.62
C TYR A 103 -18.34 5.98 27.59
N LEU A 104 -17.15 6.19 27.08
CA LEU A 104 -15.99 6.51 27.92
C LEU A 104 -16.13 7.88 28.57
N GLU A 105 -16.71 8.82 27.87
CA GLU A 105 -16.89 10.18 28.41
C GLU A 105 -18.00 10.26 29.44
N SER A 106 -18.94 9.33 29.43
CA SER A 106 -20.02 9.32 30.42
C SER A 106 -19.60 8.69 31.75
N GLU A 107 -18.42 8.07 31.77
CA GLU A 107 -17.86 7.54 33.00
C GLU A 107 -17.26 8.70 33.83
#